data_a37414c47d64e80adaabf422d7c6b259
#
_entry.id   a37414c47d64e80adaabf422d7c6b259
#
_cell.length_a   1.000
_cell.length_b   1.000
_cell.length_c   1.000
_cell.angle_alpha   90.00
_cell.angle_beta   90.00
_cell.angle_gamma   90.00
#
_symmetry.space_group_name_H-M   'P 1'
#
loop_
_entity.id
_entity.type
_entity.pdbx_description
1 polymer ?
#
loop_
_entity_poly.entity_id
_entity_poly.type
_entity_poly.pdbx_seq_one_letter_code
_entity_poly.pdbx_strand_id
1 'polypeptide(L)'
;MDRLRRWWLRRQHGDGEWAGLLQTPPADTWVSLDLETTGLDPHRDHILSLAAVPVHGGVVQVSERFERRIRPDRAFGIDSIRHHHITPDEAAAGLSVTPAVRAFLHWLGSRPLLGYHLSFDLAMLAPHVRALTGFSLPQPRVDLAEHYATRARRARPDVPPNLELPRIAETLGVPVLGRHSALGDATTVALCWLALRSGRTGPTG
;
A
#
# COMPACT_ATOMS: atom_id res chain seq x y z
N MET A 1 5.52 14.45 -5.31
CA MET A 1 6.92 14.49 -5.79
C MET A 1 7.03 15.49 -6.92
N ASP A 2 8.08 16.31 -6.92
CA ASP A 2 8.31 17.38 -7.90
C ASP A 2 8.55 16.79 -9.31
N ARG A 3 7.95 17.42 -10.35
CA ARG A 3 8.09 17.07 -11.77
C ARG A 3 9.57 17.09 -12.21
N LEU A 4 10.36 18.00 -11.64
CA LEU A 4 11.81 18.13 -11.88
C LEU A 4 12.59 16.92 -11.39
N ARG A 5 12.31 16.40 -10.19
CA ARG A 5 12.98 15.20 -9.65
C ARG A 5 12.70 13.97 -10.51
N ARG A 6 11.45 13.80 -10.96
CA ARG A 6 11.09 12.68 -11.84
C ARG A 6 11.78 12.78 -13.20
N TRP A 7 11.86 13.97 -13.79
CA TRP A 7 12.58 14.22 -15.02
C TRP A 7 14.08 13.90 -14.87
N TRP A 8 14.70 14.31 -13.76
CA TRP A 8 16.11 14.04 -13.47
C TRP A 8 16.38 12.54 -13.31
N LEU A 9 15.54 11.81 -12.55
CA LEU A 9 15.64 10.37 -12.41
C LEU A 9 15.49 9.65 -13.76
N ARG A 10 14.58 10.10 -14.62
CA ARG A 10 14.44 9.55 -15.98
C ARG A 10 15.71 9.71 -16.79
N ARG A 11 16.37 10.86 -16.68
CA ARG A 11 17.60 11.12 -17.42
C ARG A 11 18.76 10.22 -16.96
N GLN A 12 18.80 9.84 -15.68
CA GLN A 12 19.85 9.00 -15.12
C GLN A 12 19.57 7.49 -15.22
N HIS A 13 18.32 7.08 -15.13
CA HIS A 13 17.91 5.67 -14.98
C HIS A 13 16.89 5.22 -16.03
N GLY A 14 16.59 6.05 -17.03
CA GLY A 14 15.50 5.80 -17.98
C GLY A 14 15.72 4.61 -18.91
N ASP A 15 16.96 4.17 -19.10
CA ASP A 15 17.32 3.00 -19.94
C ASP A 15 17.72 1.77 -19.11
N GLY A 16 17.63 1.87 -17.75
CA GLY A 16 18.01 0.80 -16.85
C GLY A 16 16.85 -0.13 -16.47
N GLU A 17 17.16 -1.12 -15.65
CA GLU A 17 16.19 -2.11 -15.12
C GLU A 17 14.92 -1.44 -14.54
N TRP A 18 15.06 -0.24 -13.98
CA TRP A 18 13.97 0.46 -13.28
C TRP A 18 13.26 1.52 -14.13
N ALA A 19 13.49 1.53 -15.44
CA ALA A 19 12.86 2.47 -16.38
C ALA A 19 11.32 2.46 -16.27
N GLY A 20 10.72 1.29 -16.04
CA GLY A 20 9.28 1.13 -15.86
C GLY A 20 8.71 1.95 -14.70
N LEU A 21 9.46 2.12 -13.59
CA LEU A 21 9.03 2.93 -12.44
C LEU A 21 8.96 4.44 -12.76
N LEU A 22 9.70 4.87 -13.76
CA LEU A 22 9.88 6.27 -14.10
C LEU A 22 8.95 6.75 -15.21
N GLN A 23 8.20 5.85 -15.85
CA GLN A 23 7.28 6.19 -16.94
C GLN A 23 6.11 7.05 -16.45
N THR A 24 5.40 7.66 -17.39
CA THR A 24 4.17 8.38 -17.08
C THR A 24 3.14 7.41 -16.53
N PRO A 25 2.53 7.70 -15.37
CA PRO A 25 1.48 6.83 -14.83
C PRO A 25 0.33 6.67 -15.82
N PRO A 26 -0.24 5.47 -15.94
CA PRO A 26 -1.47 5.26 -16.68
C PRO A 26 -2.60 6.11 -16.08
N ALA A 27 -3.51 6.58 -16.94
CA ALA A 27 -4.68 7.31 -16.48
C ALA A 27 -5.61 6.40 -15.69
N ASP A 28 -6.29 6.96 -14.69
CA ASP A 28 -7.29 6.31 -13.83
C ASP A 28 -6.85 4.93 -13.28
N THR A 29 -5.58 4.83 -12.95
CA THR A 29 -4.99 3.60 -12.41
C THR A 29 -4.32 3.89 -11.08
N TRP A 30 -4.51 3.00 -10.10
CA TRP A 30 -3.93 3.03 -8.75
C TRP A 30 -3.50 1.63 -8.35
N VAL A 31 -2.57 1.55 -7.42
CA VAL A 31 -2.20 0.30 -6.76
C VAL A 31 -2.39 0.49 -5.26
N SER A 32 -3.36 -0.21 -4.70
CA SER A 32 -3.56 -0.26 -3.25
C SER A 32 -2.59 -1.26 -2.66
N LEU A 33 -1.76 -0.80 -1.73
CA LEU A 33 -0.67 -1.53 -1.09
C LEU A 33 -0.92 -1.65 0.40
N ASP A 34 -0.57 -2.80 0.96
CA ASP A 34 -0.52 -3.04 2.40
C ASP A 34 0.57 -4.07 2.75
N LEU A 35 1.14 -3.97 3.95
CA LEU A 35 2.18 -4.83 4.48
C LEU A 35 1.76 -5.44 5.82
N GLU A 36 2.11 -6.72 6.04
CA GLU A 36 2.20 -7.25 7.40
C GLU A 36 3.66 -7.27 7.85
N THR A 37 3.90 -6.90 9.09
CA THR A 37 5.25 -6.70 9.64
C THR A 37 5.40 -7.31 11.02
N THR A 38 6.63 -7.53 11.48
CA THR A 38 6.91 -8.05 12.82
C THR A 38 6.63 -7.04 13.94
N GLY A 39 6.45 -5.77 13.60
CA GLY A 39 6.17 -4.66 14.51
C GLY A 39 6.11 -3.33 13.76
N LEU A 40 6.13 -2.21 14.50
CA LEU A 40 5.86 -0.87 13.95
C LEU A 40 7.10 0.02 13.79
N ASP A 41 8.30 -0.50 14.01
CA ASP A 41 9.55 0.26 13.87
C ASP A 41 10.25 -0.07 12.55
N PRO A 42 10.25 0.80 11.52
CA PRO A 42 10.88 0.52 10.23
C PRO A 42 12.42 0.29 10.30
N HIS A 43 13.05 0.58 11.43
CA HIS A 43 14.49 0.36 11.63
C HIS A 43 14.81 -0.98 12.27
N ARG A 44 13.83 -1.63 12.89
CA ARG A 44 14.02 -2.87 13.67
C ARG A 44 13.18 -4.02 13.17
N ASP A 45 12.02 -3.72 12.62
CA ASP A 45 11.03 -4.70 12.21
C ASP A 45 11.19 -5.15 10.77
N HIS A 46 10.63 -6.30 10.46
CA HIS A 46 10.74 -6.95 9.18
C HIS A 46 9.38 -7.07 8.49
N ILE A 47 9.38 -7.06 7.17
CA ILE A 47 8.18 -7.32 6.36
C ILE A 47 7.93 -8.83 6.36
N LEU A 48 6.70 -9.25 6.64
CA LEU A 48 6.22 -10.64 6.63
C LEU A 48 5.35 -10.96 5.42
N SER A 49 4.60 -9.96 4.96
CA SER A 49 3.75 -10.07 3.78
C SER A 49 3.71 -8.74 3.04
N LEU A 50 3.73 -8.81 1.72
CA LEU A 50 3.52 -7.68 0.84
C LEU A 50 2.41 -8.02 -0.12
N ALA A 51 1.31 -7.28 -0.08
CA ALA A 51 0.21 -7.45 -1.01
C ALA A 51 -0.21 -6.11 -1.63
N ALA A 52 -0.64 -6.18 -2.88
CA ALA A 52 -1.14 -5.01 -3.58
C ALA A 52 -2.17 -5.41 -4.63
N VAL A 53 -3.19 -4.58 -4.81
CA VAL A 53 -4.24 -4.79 -5.80
C VAL A 53 -4.34 -3.58 -6.74
N PRO A 54 -4.42 -3.81 -8.07
CA PRO A 54 -4.65 -2.73 -9.01
C PRO A 54 -6.10 -2.26 -8.95
N VAL A 55 -6.26 -0.95 -9.15
CA VAL A 55 -7.56 -0.32 -9.41
C VAL A 55 -7.47 0.36 -10.76
N HIS A 56 -8.30 0.01 -11.71
CA HIS A 56 -8.32 0.60 -13.04
C HIS A 56 -9.75 0.83 -13.50
N GLY A 57 -10.05 2.03 -14.04
CA GLY A 57 -11.36 2.35 -14.59
C GLY A 57 -12.51 2.17 -13.58
N GLY A 58 -12.28 2.39 -12.29
CA GLY A 58 -13.28 2.21 -11.23
C GLY A 58 -13.49 0.75 -10.77
N VAL A 59 -12.62 -0.19 -11.18
CA VAL A 59 -12.70 -1.62 -10.83
C VAL A 59 -11.45 -2.06 -10.06
N VAL A 60 -11.65 -2.78 -8.96
CA VAL A 60 -10.56 -3.45 -8.22
C VAL A 60 -10.25 -4.79 -8.88
N GLN A 61 -9.04 -4.95 -9.40
CA GLN A 61 -8.63 -6.13 -10.18
C GLN A 61 -7.91 -7.16 -9.30
N VAL A 62 -8.66 -7.85 -8.45
CA VAL A 62 -8.10 -8.81 -7.48
C VAL A 62 -7.39 -10.00 -8.17
N SER A 63 -7.79 -10.39 -9.37
CA SER A 63 -7.12 -11.43 -10.16
C SER A 63 -5.70 -11.05 -10.60
N GLU A 64 -5.41 -9.75 -10.70
CA GLU A 64 -4.11 -9.21 -11.08
C GLU A 64 -3.26 -8.79 -9.87
N ARG A 65 -3.66 -9.20 -8.67
CA ARG A 65 -2.96 -8.83 -7.44
C ARG A 65 -1.51 -9.27 -7.43
N PHE A 66 -0.71 -8.53 -6.72
CA PHE A 66 0.59 -8.97 -6.25
C PHE A 66 0.46 -9.43 -4.79
N GLU A 67 0.99 -10.60 -4.46
CA GLU A 67 1.00 -11.10 -3.10
C GLU A 67 2.23 -11.98 -2.89
N ARG A 68 3.04 -11.67 -1.88
CA ARG A 68 4.22 -12.46 -1.51
C ARG A 68 4.36 -12.53 -0.01
N ARG A 69 4.58 -13.75 0.47
CA ARG A 69 5.05 -14.00 1.82
C ARG A 69 6.56 -13.76 1.86
N ILE A 70 7.04 -13.07 2.91
CA ILE A 70 8.44 -12.68 3.06
C ILE A 70 8.99 -13.31 4.33
N ARG A 71 10.14 -13.95 4.19
CA ARG A 71 10.87 -14.54 5.32
C ARG A 71 11.65 -13.44 6.02
N PRO A 72 11.39 -13.20 7.32
CA PRO A 72 12.16 -12.25 8.11
C PRO A 72 13.57 -12.80 8.39
N ASP A 73 14.55 -11.90 8.53
CA ASP A 73 15.94 -12.29 8.84
C ASP A 73 16.13 -12.70 10.32
N ARG A 74 15.12 -12.43 11.17
CA ARG A 74 15.13 -12.75 12.60
C ARG A 74 13.79 -13.33 13.03
N ALA A 75 13.82 -14.13 14.10
CA ALA A 75 12.62 -14.59 14.77
C ALA A 75 11.81 -13.39 15.31
N PHE A 76 10.49 -13.50 15.27
CA PHE A 76 9.55 -12.50 15.77
C PHE A 76 8.64 -13.08 16.86
N GLY A 77 8.09 -12.21 17.69
CA GLY A 77 7.33 -12.58 18.89
C GLY A 77 5.88 -12.95 18.60
N ILE A 78 5.25 -13.62 19.58
CA ILE A 78 3.84 -14.05 19.53
C ILE A 78 2.88 -12.85 19.42
N ASP A 79 3.26 -11.69 19.90
CA ASP A 79 2.38 -10.51 19.92
C ASP A 79 2.06 -10.03 18.48
N SER A 80 3.01 -10.08 17.56
CA SER A 80 2.74 -9.73 16.17
C SER A 80 1.83 -10.76 15.47
N ILE A 81 1.97 -12.06 15.82
CA ILE A 81 1.14 -13.14 15.26
C ILE A 81 -0.35 -12.90 15.53
N ARG A 82 -0.69 -12.36 16.71
CA ARG A 82 -2.08 -12.05 17.07
C ARG A 82 -2.73 -11.01 16.16
N HIS A 83 -1.92 -10.18 15.49
CA HIS A 83 -2.41 -9.16 14.58
C HIS A 83 -2.56 -9.68 13.15
N HIS A 84 -1.55 -10.32 12.60
CA HIS A 84 -1.52 -10.73 11.18
C HIS A 84 -1.70 -12.23 10.94
N HIS A 85 -1.80 -13.04 12.01
CA HIS A 85 -2.01 -14.50 11.99
C HIS A 85 -0.97 -15.31 11.18
N ILE A 86 0.17 -14.72 10.83
CA ILE A 86 1.25 -15.39 10.11
C ILE A 86 2.11 -16.13 11.14
N THR A 87 2.16 -17.44 11.04
CA THR A 87 3.02 -18.27 11.92
C THR A 87 4.49 -18.19 11.50
N PRO A 88 5.44 -18.48 12.42
CA PRO A 88 6.86 -18.54 12.08
C PRO A 88 7.18 -19.51 10.92
N ASP A 89 6.48 -20.66 10.85
CA ASP A 89 6.68 -21.64 9.79
C ASP A 89 6.21 -21.12 8.43
N GLU A 90 5.05 -20.45 8.39
CA GLU A 90 4.56 -19.80 7.17
C GLU A 90 5.49 -18.67 6.72
N ALA A 91 6.03 -17.88 7.66
CA ALA A 91 6.98 -16.84 7.34
C ALA A 91 8.31 -17.44 6.85
N ALA A 92 8.79 -18.52 7.46
CA ALA A 92 10.02 -19.21 7.06
C ALA A 92 9.95 -19.78 5.63
N ALA A 93 8.76 -20.18 5.17
CA ALA A 93 8.52 -20.64 3.81
C ALA A 93 8.48 -19.48 2.77
N GLY A 94 8.49 -18.22 3.22
CA GLY A 94 8.47 -17.04 2.37
C GLY A 94 9.76 -16.80 1.59
N LEU A 95 9.69 -15.90 0.63
CA LEU A 95 10.84 -15.42 -0.13
C LEU A 95 11.72 -14.51 0.72
N SER A 96 13.02 -14.41 0.39
CA SER A 96 13.84 -13.33 0.92
C SER A 96 13.29 -11.97 0.48
N VAL A 97 13.48 -10.94 1.30
CA VAL A 97 12.88 -9.59 1.05
C VAL A 97 13.34 -8.97 -0.27
N THR A 98 14.62 -9.10 -0.62
CA THR A 98 15.19 -8.50 -1.84
C THR A 98 14.51 -8.99 -3.14
N PRO A 99 14.40 -10.31 -3.43
CA PRO A 99 13.69 -10.78 -4.61
C PRO A 99 12.19 -10.47 -4.58
N ALA A 100 11.55 -10.47 -3.40
CA ALA A 100 10.13 -10.11 -3.28
C ALA A 100 9.89 -8.64 -3.64
N VAL A 101 10.70 -7.72 -3.10
CA VAL A 101 10.61 -6.28 -3.42
C VAL A 101 11.00 -6.03 -4.88
N ARG A 102 12.03 -6.69 -5.44
CA ARG A 102 12.37 -6.58 -6.87
C ARG A 102 11.18 -6.95 -7.76
N ALA A 103 10.54 -8.09 -7.50
CA ALA A 103 9.37 -8.53 -8.23
C ALA A 103 8.20 -7.53 -8.09
N PHE A 104 7.99 -6.97 -6.89
CA PHE A 104 6.98 -5.94 -6.65
C PHE A 104 7.26 -4.68 -7.48
N LEU A 105 8.49 -4.21 -7.54
CA LEU A 105 8.85 -3.00 -8.29
C LEU A 105 8.61 -3.17 -9.79
N HIS A 106 8.95 -4.32 -10.37
CA HIS A 106 8.64 -4.63 -11.77
C HIS A 106 7.14 -4.68 -12.00
N TRP A 107 6.39 -5.35 -11.10
CA TRP A 107 4.94 -5.44 -11.20
C TRP A 107 4.27 -4.07 -11.00
N LEU A 108 4.76 -3.24 -10.06
CA LEU A 108 4.22 -1.91 -9.78
C LEU A 108 4.32 -0.98 -10.98
N GLY A 109 5.48 -0.92 -11.65
CA GLY A 109 5.74 0.03 -12.71
C GLY A 109 5.53 1.47 -12.26
N SER A 110 4.99 2.30 -13.13
CA SER A 110 4.77 3.73 -12.86
C SER A 110 3.44 4.05 -12.15
N ARG A 111 2.64 3.04 -11.81
CA ARG A 111 1.28 3.22 -11.23
C ARG A 111 1.34 3.95 -9.89
N PRO A 112 0.45 4.93 -9.64
CA PRO A 112 0.33 5.61 -8.37
C PRO A 112 -0.03 4.64 -7.23
N LEU A 113 0.45 4.96 -6.03
CA LEU A 113 0.21 4.18 -4.82
C LEU A 113 -0.97 4.73 -4.03
N LEU A 114 -1.75 3.83 -3.49
CA LEU A 114 -2.82 4.05 -2.54
C LEU A 114 -2.56 3.17 -1.32
N GLY A 115 -2.89 3.61 -0.12
CA GLY A 115 -2.80 2.80 1.09
C GLY A 115 -3.55 3.45 2.25
N TYR A 116 -3.55 2.77 3.37
CA TYR A 116 -4.06 3.28 4.64
C TYR A 116 -2.88 3.43 5.59
N HIS A 117 -2.62 4.66 6.07
CA HIS A 117 -1.37 5.01 6.74
C HIS A 117 -0.12 4.64 5.91
N LEU A 118 -0.21 4.82 4.61
CA LEU A 118 0.77 4.41 3.60
C LEU A 118 2.21 4.85 3.88
N SER A 119 2.40 5.91 4.67
CA SER A 119 3.72 6.38 5.08
C SER A 119 4.52 5.32 5.83
N PHE A 120 3.86 4.46 6.61
CA PHE A 120 4.48 3.35 7.32
C PHE A 120 4.98 2.27 6.33
N ASP A 121 4.13 1.81 5.42
CA ASP A 121 4.49 0.81 4.41
C ASP A 121 5.66 1.28 3.55
N LEU A 122 5.63 2.54 3.16
CA LEU A 122 6.71 3.14 2.38
C LEU A 122 8.00 3.29 3.18
N ALA A 123 7.93 3.52 4.50
CA ALA A 123 9.10 3.54 5.36
C ALA A 123 9.71 2.14 5.49
N MET A 124 8.89 1.10 5.66
CA MET A 124 9.33 -0.31 5.67
C MET A 124 9.98 -0.73 4.34
N LEU A 125 9.44 -0.31 3.20
CA LEU A 125 9.97 -0.64 1.87
C LEU A 125 11.23 0.18 1.51
N ALA A 126 11.38 1.38 2.05
CA ALA A 126 12.39 2.36 1.62
C ALA A 126 13.83 1.84 1.62
N PRO A 127 14.35 1.15 2.64
CA PRO A 127 15.72 0.63 2.62
C PRO A 127 15.93 -0.38 1.49
N HIS A 128 14.99 -1.28 1.27
CA HIS A 128 15.07 -2.31 0.22
C HIS A 128 14.96 -1.72 -1.18
N VAL A 129 14.04 -0.75 -1.37
CA VAL A 129 13.89 -0.03 -2.64
C VAL A 129 15.17 0.72 -2.98
N ARG A 130 15.75 1.48 -2.03
CA ARG A 130 16.98 2.23 -2.27
C ARG A 130 18.17 1.33 -2.56
N ALA A 131 18.28 0.20 -1.88
CA ALA A 131 19.34 -0.77 -2.14
C ALA A 131 19.28 -1.35 -3.56
N LEU A 132 18.07 -1.55 -4.11
CA LEU A 132 17.85 -2.07 -5.46
C LEU A 132 17.99 -1.00 -6.54
N THR A 133 17.43 0.18 -6.32
CA THR A 133 17.22 1.18 -7.38
C THR A 133 18.19 2.36 -7.31
N GLY A 134 18.78 2.63 -6.15
CA GLY A 134 19.55 3.84 -5.88
C GLY A 134 18.68 5.08 -5.59
N PHE A 135 17.33 4.97 -5.65
CA PHE A 135 16.43 6.09 -5.40
C PHE A 135 15.18 5.66 -4.61
N SER A 136 14.43 6.63 -4.09
CA SER A 136 13.14 6.36 -3.43
C SER A 136 12.03 6.26 -4.45
N LEU A 137 10.98 5.47 -4.16
CA LEU A 137 9.80 5.30 -5.00
C LEU A 137 9.28 6.64 -5.54
N PRO A 138 9.23 6.79 -6.87
CA PRO A 138 8.84 8.05 -7.51
C PRO A 138 7.34 8.18 -7.76
N GLN A 139 6.55 7.20 -7.37
CA GLN A 139 5.11 7.15 -7.63
C GLN A 139 4.35 8.23 -6.85
N PRO A 140 3.37 8.89 -7.48
CA PRO A 140 2.36 9.63 -6.73
C PRO A 140 1.70 8.71 -5.71
N ARG A 141 1.27 9.28 -4.58
CA ARG A 141 0.67 8.52 -3.49
C ARG A 141 -0.52 9.23 -2.89
N VAL A 142 -1.46 8.44 -2.44
CA VAL A 142 -2.65 8.87 -1.70
C VAL A 142 -2.78 8.02 -0.45
N ASP A 143 -2.98 8.66 0.67
CA ASP A 143 -3.36 8.02 1.93
C ASP A 143 -4.88 8.10 2.09
N LEU A 144 -5.53 6.95 2.26
CA LEU A 144 -6.98 6.87 2.40
C LEU A 144 -7.47 7.62 3.65
N ALA A 145 -6.78 7.47 4.79
CA ALA A 145 -7.18 8.08 6.04
C ALA A 145 -7.13 9.62 5.94
N GLU A 146 -6.06 10.17 5.37
CA GLU A 146 -5.90 11.62 5.16
C GLU A 146 -6.97 12.17 4.20
N HIS A 147 -7.21 11.44 3.10
CA HIS A 147 -8.20 11.83 2.10
C HIS A 147 -9.62 11.82 2.68
N TYR A 148 -9.97 10.75 3.41
CA TYR A 148 -11.24 10.62 4.11
C TYR A 148 -11.39 11.71 5.18
N ALA A 149 -10.37 11.94 6.02
CA ALA A 149 -10.39 12.98 7.04
C ALA A 149 -10.66 14.37 6.46
N THR A 150 -10.00 14.71 5.36
CA THR A 150 -10.18 15.99 4.67
C THR A 150 -11.62 16.15 4.19
N ARG A 151 -12.20 15.11 3.62
CA ARG A 151 -13.58 15.11 3.13
C ARG A 151 -14.60 15.16 4.27
N ALA A 152 -14.42 14.36 5.31
CA ALA A 152 -15.30 14.32 6.46
C ALA A 152 -15.36 15.66 7.20
N ARG A 153 -14.19 16.31 7.42
CA ARG A 153 -14.13 17.65 8.02
C ARG A 153 -14.81 18.73 7.18
N ARG A 154 -14.76 18.62 5.86
CA ARG A 154 -15.52 19.55 4.96
C ARG A 154 -17.02 19.38 5.08
N ALA A 155 -17.48 18.13 5.26
CA ALA A 155 -18.92 17.82 5.39
C ALA A 155 -19.46 18.15 6.80
N ARG A 156 -18.67 17.91 7.86
CA ARG A 156 -19.03 18.11 9.28
C ARG A 156 -17.82 18.69 10.02
N PRO A 157 -17.59 20.03 9.99
CA PRO A 157 -16.40 20.64 10.60
C PRO A 157 -16.29 20.43 12.11
N ASP A 158 -17.42 20.34 12.79
CA ASP A 158 -17.50 20.26 14.26
C ASP A 158 -17.39 18.82 14.80
N VAL A 159 -17.31 17.82 13.91
CA VAL A 159 -17.26 16.40 14.30
C VAL A 159 -15.92 15.80 13.87
N PRO A 160 -15.05 15.40 14.79
CA PRO A 160 -13.82 14.72 14.43
C PRO A 160 -14.15 13.35 13.79
N PRO A 161 -13.62 13.05 12.59
CA PRO A 161 -13.87 11.77 11.94
C PRO A 161 -13.17 10.64 12.69
N ASN A 162 -13.82 9.48 12.79
CA ASN A 162 -13.14 8.26 13.17
C ASN A 162 -12.34 7.76 11.93
N LEU A 163 -11.03 7.57 12.11
CA LEU A 163 -10.12 7.22 11.01
C LEU A 163 -9.73 5.74 11.00
N GLU A 164 -10.28 4.92 11.89
CA GLU A 164 -10.06 3.48 11.85
C GLU A 164 -10.61 2.88 10.55
N LEU A 165 -9.83 2.04 9.87
CA LEU A 165 -10.21 1.47 8.57
C LEU A 165 -11.60 0.80 8.58
N PRO A 166 -11.99 0.00 9.61
CA PRO A 166 -13.34 -0.57 9.67
C PRO A 166 -14.45 0.48 9.73
N ARG A 167 -14.20 1.59 10.43
CA ARG A 167 -15.17 2.68 10.56
C ARG A 167 -15.30 3.50 9.28
N ILE A 168 -14.17 3.71 8.60
CA ILE A 168 -14.19 4.32 7.26
C ILE A 168 -15.00 3.44 6.30
N ALA A 169 -14.73 2.13 6.28
CA ALA A 169 -15.43 1.17 5.43
C ALA A 169 -16.94 1.13 5.73
N GLU A 170 -17.32 1.02 6.99
CA GLU A 170 -18.71 1.06 7.46
C GLU A 170 -19.42 2.34 6.98
N THR A 171 -18.79 3.50 7.19
CA THR A 171 -19.34 4.80 6.78
C THR A 171 -19.55 4.87 5.26
N LEU A 172 -18.67 4.24 4.49
CA LEU A 172 -18.75 4.24 3.02
C LEU A 172 -19.63 3.11 2.46
N GLY A 173 -20.18 2.24 3.31
CA GLY A 173 -20.97 1.07 2.87
C GLY A 173 -20.09 0.03 2.14
N VAL A 174 -18.83 -0.12 2.57
CA VAL A 174 -17.85 -1.04 1.99
C VAL A 174 -17.64 -2.22 2.93
N PRO A 175 -17.66 -3.47 2.46
CA PRO A 175 -17.33 -4.61 3.30
C PRO A 175 -15.83 -4.60 3.67
N VAL A 176 -15.52 -4.98 4.92
CA VAL A 176 -14.14 -5.26 5.34
C VAL A 176 -13.79 -6.68 4.94
N LEU A 177 -12.76 -6.84 4.13
CA LEU A 177 -12.36 -8.12 3.56
C LEU A 177 -11.07 -8.61 4.23
N GLY A 178 -11.06 -9.85 4.72
CA GLY A 178 -9.85 -10.54 5.18
C GLY A 178 -8.97 -9.70 6.11
N ARG A 179 -9.56 -9.08 7.12
CA ARG A 179 -8.86 -8.17 8.04
C ARG A 179 -7.63 -8.84 8.65
N HIS A 180 -6.56 -8.04 8.80
CA HIS A 180 -5.25 -8.52 9.24
C HIS A 180 -4.60 -9.52 8.26
N SER A 181 -4.94 -9.38 7.00
CA SER A 181 -4.13 -9.91 5.91
C SER A 181 -3.83 -8.77 4.94
N ALA A 182 -2.58 -8.64 4.52
CA ALA A 182 -2.17 -7.55 3.64
C ALA A 182 -3.04 -7.46 2.37
N LEU A 183 -3.45 -8.59 1.79
CA LEU A 183 -4.34 -8.62 0.64
C LEU A 183 -5.76 -8.11 0.96
N GLY A 184 -6.29 -8.52 2.11
CA GLY A 184 -7.63 -8.12 2.55
C GLY A 184 -7.71 -6.62 2.83
N ASP A 185 -6.73 -6.10 3.57
CA ASP A 185 -6.68 -4.68 3.92
C ASP A 185 -6.40 -3.82 2.68
N ALA A 186 -5.47 -4.21 1.80
CA ALA A 186 -5.25 -3.53 0.51
C ALA A 186 -6.53 -3.50 -0.36
N THR A 187 -7.31 -4.61 -0.38
CA THR A 187 -8.56 -4.68 -1.15
C THR A 187 -9.65 -3.80 -0.53
N THR A 188 -9.78 -3.81 0.80
CA THR A 188 -10.71 -2.94 1.53
C THR A 188 -10.41 -1.46 1.28
N VAL A 189 -9.14 -1.07 1.33
CA VAL A 189 -8.68 0.29 1.02
C VAL A 189 -9.02 0.68 -0.41
N ALA A 190 -8.80 -0.21 -1.38
CA ALA A 190 -9.14 0.02 -2.78
C ALA A 190 -10.65 0.28 -2.98
N LEU A 191 -11.51 -0.52 -2.33
CA LEU A 191 -12.96 -0.34 -2.37
C LEU A 191 -13.42 0.97 -1.71
N CYS A 192 -12.85 1.31 -0.55
CA CYS A 192 -13.10 2.59 0.13
C CYS A 192 -12.70 3.79 -0.76
N TRP A 193 -11.55 3.68 -1.43
CA TRP A 193 -11.11 4.70 -2.38
C TRP A 193 -12.09 4.91 -3.53
N LEU A 194 -12.61 3.84 -4.13
CA LEU A 194 -13.62 3.91 -5.17
C LEU A 194 -14.92 4.52 -4.66
N ALA A 195 -15.37 4.14 -3.47
CA ALA A 195 -16.55 4.71 -2.84
C ALA A 195 -16.40 6.23 -2.59
N LEU A 196 -15.24 6.68 -2.12
CA LEU A 196 -14.95 8.09 -1.98
C LEU A 196 -14.96 8.83 -3.31
N ARG A 197 -14.35 8.27 -4.35
CA ARG A 197 -14.32 8.90 -5.69
C ARG A 197 -15.70 9.00 -6.35
N SER A 198 -16.58 8.02 -6.14
CA SER A 198 -17.94 8.02 -6.66
C SER A 198 -18.90 9.01 -5.95
N GLY A 199 -18.39 9.77 -4.97
CA GLY A 199 -19.22 10.74 -4.24
C GLY A 199 -20.02 10.14 -3.09
N ARG A 200 -19.86 8.87 -2.76
CA ARG A 200 -20.51 8.29 -1.57
C ARG A 200 -20.03 9.02 -0.33
N THR A 201 -20.92 9.77 0.24
CA THR A 201 -20.89 10.19 1.65
C THR A 201 -21.74 9.16 2.35
N GLY A 202 -21.30 8.59 3.46
CA GLY A 202 -21.99 7.51 4.16
C GLY A 202 -23.50 7.63 4.27
N PRO A 203 -24.19 6.66 4.87
CA PRO A 203 -25.63 6.67 4.96
C PRO A 203 -26.09 8.03 5.48
N THR A 204 -26.87 8.73 4.66
CA THR A 204 -27.66 9.85 5.10
C THR A 204 -28.73 9.28 6.02
N GLY A 205 -28.38 9.15 7.32
CA GLY A 205 -29.36 8.93 8.37
C GLY A 205 -30.06 10.22 8.73
#